data_328eb462c5e829ce445bc37e705028aa
#
_entry.id   328eb462c5e829ce445bc37e705028aa
#
_cell.length_a   1.000
_cell.length_b   1.000
_cell.length_c   1.000
_cell.angle_alpha   90.00
_cell.angle_beta   90.00
_cell.angle_gamma   90.00
#
_symmetry.space_group_name_H-M   'P 1'
#
loop_
_entity.id
_entity.type
_entity.pdbx_description
1 polymer ?
#
loop_
_entity_poly.entity_id
_entity_poly.type
_entity_poly.pdbx_seq_one_letter_code
_entity_poly.pdbx_strand_id
1 'polypeptide(L)'
;MKIDAVHVDYRPGGAVLAFDIPVSEMRPANKVIDGVKPGGEYDITVKKHHKRRSISANGYLWVLIRKIAEKLNKPETEVYREEISHGTAYFKLELDESAVNDFIRTWGARGVGWIAVLDGSAVDLHGNTVPGRFVYRAYYGSSEYDSKQMADLLDRVIQDARALDIETMTPREIAVLKSMWKGV
;
A
#
# COMPACT_ATOMS: atom_id res chain seq x y z
N MET A 1 13.61 -13.61 2.22
CA MET A 1 13.37 -15.06 2.29
C MET A 1 11.88 -15.26 2.56
N LYS A 2 11.22 -16.13 1.80
CA LYS A 2 9.83 -16.53 2.05
C LYS A 2 9.81 -17.74 2.98
N ILE A 3 8.76 -17.82 3.80
CA ILE A 3 8.50 -18.96 4.67
C ILE A 3 7.08 -19.43 4.43
N ASP A 4 6.83 -20.73 4.48
CA ASP A 4 5.51 -21.33 4.28
C ASP A 4 4.78 -21.54 5.61
N ALA A 5 5.50 -21.92 6.66
CA ALA A 5 4.94 -22.08 8.00
C ALA A 5 5.97 -21.74 9.09
N VAL A 6 5.46 -21.53 10.31
CA VAL A 6 6.27 -21.33 11.52
C VAL A 6 5.81 -22.33 12.58
N HIS A 7 6.74 -23.05 13.14
CA HIS A 7 6.52 -24.00 14.22
C HIS A 7 7.23 -23.53 15.48
N VAL A 8 6.60 -23.71 16.63
CA VAL A 8 7.18 -23.37 17.93
C VAL A 8 7.30 -24.64 18.76
N ASP A 9 8.51 -24.95 19.18
CA ASP A 9 8.80 -26.05 20.12
C ASP A 9 9.23 -25.45 21.47
N TYR A 10 8.36 -25.58 22.48
CA TYR A 10 8.62 -25.05 23.81
C TYR A 10 9.51 -26.01 24.61
N ARG A 11 10.58 -25.47 25.22
CA ARG A 11 11.55 -26.22 26.00
C ARG A 11 11.78 -25.58 27.37
N PRO A 12 12.25 -26.28 28.39
CA PRO A 12 12.69 -25.69 29.63
C PRO A 12 13.75 -24.60 29.39
N GLY A 13 13.41 -23.36 29.74
CA GLY A 13 14.33 -22.22 29.57
C GLY A 13 14.19 -21.47 28.22
N GLY A 14 13.23 -21.82 27.35
CA GLY A 14 13.04 -21.10 26.10
C GLY A 14 12.11 -21.78 25.09
N ALA A 15 12.25 -21.38 23.84
CA ALA A 15 11.54 -21.98 22.72
C ALA A 15 12.42 -22.02 21.48
N VAL A 16 12.17 -22.98 20.60
CA VAL A 16 12.76 -23.05 19.25
C VAL A 16 11.70 -22.64 18.24
N LEU A 17 12.03 -21.65 17.41
CA LEU A 17 11.24 -21.30 16.24
C LEU A 17 11.82 -21.98 15.00
N ALA A 18 11.03 -22.84 14.37
CA ALA A 18 11.39 -23.48 13.10
C ALA A 18 10.53 -22.90 11.97
N PHE A 19 11.15 -22.65 10.84
CA PHE A 19 10.49 -22.11 9.66
C PHE A 19 10.53 -23.13 8.53
N ASP A 20 9.38 -23.43 7.94
CA ASP A 20 9.31 -24.19 6.71
C ASP A 20 9.68 -23.28 5.55
N ILE A 21 10.71 -23.66 4.81
CA ILE A 21 11.28 -22.83 3.75
C ILE A 21 11.17 -23.60 2.43
N PRO A 22 10.50 -23.06 1.40
CA PRO A 22 10.43 -23.70 0.10
C PRO A 22 11.82 -23.85 -0.53
N VAL A 23 12.00 -24.88 -1.35
CA VAL A 23 13.28 -25.20 -2.01
C VAL A 23 13.86 -24.00 -2.76
N SER A 24 13.00 -23.16 -3.36
CA SER A 24 13.39 -21.93 -4.06
C SER A 24 14.10 -20.90 -3.16
N GLU A 25 13.90 -20.98 -1.85
CA GLU A 25 14.43 -20.03 -0.86
C GLU A 25 15.64 -20.58 -0.08
N MET A 26 16.12 -21.78 -0.42
CA MET A 26 17.26 -22.41 0.29
C MET A 26 18.55 -21.59 0.23
N ARG A 27 18.85 -20.93 -0.91
CA ARG A 27 20.03 -20.07 -1.02
C ARG A 27 20.01 -18.87 -0.08
N PRO A 28 18.94 -18.05 -0.04
CA PRO A 28 18.83 -16.98 0.94
C PRO A 28 18.77 -17.49 2.38
N ALA A 29 18.16 -18.66 2.65
CA ALA A 29 18.14 -19.27 3.97
C ALA A 29 19.56 -19.63 4.46
N ASN A 30 20.37 -20.26 3.64
CA ASN A 30 21.76 -20.59 3.98
C ASN A 30 22.57 -19.33 4.31
N LYS A 31 22.40 -18.23 3.57
CA LYS A 31 23.08 -16.96 3.90
C LYS A 31 22.70 -16.43 5.29
N VAL A 32 21.45 -16.61 5.71
CA VAL A 32 21.03 -16.23 7.07
C VAL A 32 21.71 -17.12 8.11
N ILE A 33 21.71 -18.45 7.89
CA ILE A 33 22.35 -19.42 8.77
C ILE A 33 23.85 -19.14 8.92
N ASP A 34 24.55 -18.89 7.80
CA ASP A 34 25.97 -18.57 7.77
C ASP A 34 26.29 -17.25 8.50
N GLY A 35 25.33 -16.32 8.57
CA GLY A 35 25.47 -15.05 9.27
C GLY A 35 25.23 -15.12 10.79
N VAL A 36 24.56 -16.17 11.28
CA VAL A 36 24.23 -16.33 12.70
C VAL A 36 25.38 -17.06 13.41
N LYS A 37 26.01 -16.40 14.39
CA LYS A 37 27.10 -16.96 15.20
C LYS A 37 26.58 -17.37 16.58
N PRO A 38 27.06 -18.47 17.16
CA PRO A 38 26.72 -18.85 18.52
C PRO A 38 27.05 -17.72 19.52
N GLY A 39 26.11 -17.44 20.43
CA GLY A 39 26.25 -16.40 21.46
C GLY A 39 25.98 -14.97 20.99
N GLY A 40 25.62 -14.76 19.73
CA GLY A 40 25.16 -13.46 19.23
C GLY A 40 23.68 -13.21 19.55
N GLU A 41 23.30 -11.95 19.71
CA GLU A 41 21.90 -11.49 19.81
C GLU A 41 21.41 -11.07 18.43
N TYR A 42 20.21 -11.52 18.05
CA TYR A 42 19.64 -11.26 16.72
C TYR A 42 18.15 -10.99 16.79
N ASP A 43 17.69 -9.97 16.06
CA ASP A 43 16.28 -9.68 15.87
C ASP A 43 15.74 -10.38 14.62
N ILE A 44 14.58 -11.02 14.76
CA ILE A 44 13.85 -11.62 13.63
C ILE A 44 12.54 -10.86 13.42
N THR A 45 12.35 -10.32 12.23
CA THR A 45 11.10 -9.69 11.82
C THR A 45 10.41 -10.50 10.73
N VAL A 46 9.21 -10.98 11.00
CA VAL A 46 8.36 -11.67 10.03
C VAL A 46 7.28 -10.72 9.53
N LYS A 47 7.24 -10.50 8.20
CA LYS A 47 6.21 -9.66 7.54
C LYS A 47 5.45 -10.48 6.52
N LYS A 48 4.15 -10.20 6.35
CA LYS A 48 3.38 -10.81 5.27
C LYS A 48 4.06 -10.54 3.93
N HIS A 49 4.32 -11.63 3.18
CA HIS A 49 4.89 -11.47 1.85
C HIS A 49 3.83 -10.95 0.88
N HIS A 50 4.07 -9.79 0.32
CA HIS A 50 3.29 -9.28 -0.81
C HIS A 50 4.06 -9.57 -2.10
N LYS A 51 3.41 -10.27 -3.04
CA LYS A 51 4.01 -10.50 -4.37
C LYS A 51 4.34 -9.15 -4.99
N ARG A 52 5.60 -8.97 -5.40
CA ARG A 52 5.98 -7.74 -6.12
C ARG A 52 5.09 -7.62 -7.36
N ARG A 53 4.47 -6.46 -7.53
CA ARG A 53 3.69 -6.12 -8.71
C ARG A 53 4.59 -6.20 -9.93
N SER A 54 4.03 -6.60 -11.08
CA SER A 54 4.80 -6.56 -12.32
C SER A 54 5.27 -5.11 -12.55
N ILE A 55 6.57 -4.95 -12.75
CA ILE A 55 7.20 -3.64 -12.99
C ILE A 55 6.50 -2.93 -14.16
N SER A 56 6.06 -3.68 -15.16
CA SER A 56 5.35 -3.16 -16.34
C SER A 56 4.00 -2.50 -15.99
N ALA A 57 3.21 -3.10 -15.10
CA ALA A 57 1.89 -2.56 -14.76
C ALA A 57 1.99 -1.32 -13.86
N ASN A 58 2.91 -1.30 -12.89
CA ASN A 58 3.18 -0.10 -12.12
C ASN A 58 3.83 0.99 -12.99
N GLY A 59 4.71 0.60 -13.92
CA GLY A 59 5.29 1.53 -14.89
C GLY A 59 4.22 2.17 -15.79
N TYR A 60 3.25 1.38 -16.25
CA TYR A 60 2.15 1.89 -17.07
C TYR A 60 1.26 2.88 -16.31
N LEU A 61 0.94 2.59 -15.04
CA LEU A 61 0.23 3.52 -14.18
C LEU A 61 0.92 4.90 -14.15
N TRP A 62 2.23 4.92 -13.89
CA TRP A 62 2.99 6.18 -13.84
C TRP A 62 3.11 6.89 -15.20
N VAL A 63 3.15 6.14 -16.30
CA VAL A 63 3.08 6.74 -17.64
C VAL A 63 1.77 7.49 -17.86
N LEU A 64 0.64 6.90 -17.44
CA LEU A 64 -0.67 7.57 -17.54
C LEU A 64 -0.77 8.78 -16.62
N ILE A 65 -0.36 8.65 -15.35
CA ILE A 65 -0.34 9.75 -14.40
C ILE A 65 0.46 10.95 -14.95
N ARG A 66 1.64 10.68 -15.53
CA ARG A 66 2.45 11.74 -16.16
C ARG A 66 1.70 12.43 -17.30
N LYS A 67 1.11 11.66 -18.21
CA LYS A 67 0.35 12.21 -19.34
C LYS A 67 -0.87 13.06 -18.87
N ILE A 68 -1.57 12.60 -17.82
CA ILE A 68 -2.66 13.34 -17.19
C ILE A 68 -2.14 14.64 -16.58
N ALA A 69 -1.05 14.56 -15.83
CA ALA A 69 -0.41 15.71 -15.20
C ALA A 69 0.02 16.78 -16.22
N GLU A 70 0.64 16.35 -17.31
CA GLU A 70 1.01 17.23 -18.45
C GLU A 70 -0.23 17.89 -19.06
N LYS A 71 -1.30 17.10 -19.32
CA LYS A 71 -2.53 17.61 -19.92
C LYS A 71 -3.25 18.61 -19.02
N LEU A 72 -3.24 18.40 -17.69
CA LEU A 72 -3.88 19.25 -16.70
C LEU A 72 -2.95 20.38 -16.18
N ASN A 73 -1.70 20.42 -16.59
CA ASN A 73 -0.66 21.32 -16.08
C ASN A 73 -0.55 21.26 -14.53
N LYS A 74 -0.53 20.04 -13.99
CA LYS A 74 -0.42 19.73 -12.56
C LYS A 74 0.84 18.89 -12.29
N PRO A 75 1.37 18.92 -11.05
CA PRO A 75 2.41 17.96 -10.64
C PRO A 75 1.91 16.51 -10.68
N GLU A 76 2.76 15.56 -11.12
CA GLU A 76 2.44 14.12 -11.11
C GLU A 76 2.00 13.62 -9.73
N THR A 77 2.64 14.15 -8.67
CA THR A 77 2.32 13.77 -7.28
C THR A 77 0.93 14.24 -6.84
N GLU A 78 0.44 15.34 -7.38
CA GLU A 78 -0.90 15.85 -7.13
C GLU A 78 -1.95 14.96 -7.80
N VAL A 79 -1.78 14.68 -9.10
CA VAL A 79 -2.66 13.75 -9.83
C VAL A 79 -2.70 12.38 -9.16
N TYR A 80 -1.54 11.86 -8.75
CA TYR A 80 -1.47 10.58 -8.06
C TYR A 80 -2.23 10.60 -6.71
N ARG A 81 -2.15 11.70 -5.94
CA ARG A 81 -2.89 11.85 -4.69
C ARG A 81 -4.40 11.96 -4.90
N GLU A 82 -4.82 12.66 -5.94
CA GLU A 82 -6.22 12.74 -6.35
C GLU A 82 -6.75 11.32 -6.64
N GLU A 83 -6.04 10.52 -7.43
CA GLU A 83 -6.41 9.14 -7.74
C GLU A 83 -6.47 8.24 -6.51
N ILE A 84 -5.54 8.39 -5.56
CA ILE A 84 -5.60 7.69 -4.28
C ILE A 84 -6.85 8.10 -3.48
N SER A 85 -7.19 9.40 -3.46
CA SER A 85 -8.33 9.93 -2.70
C SER A 85 -9.70 9.47 -3.22
N HIS A 86 -9.79 9.08 -4.48
CA HIS A 86 -10.99 8.49 -5.09
C HIS A 86 -11.11 6.98 -4.82
N GLY A 87 -10.11 6.37 -4.18
CA GLY A 87 -10.10 4.95 -3.86
C GLY A 87 -10.85 4.59 -2.59
N THR A 88 -10.92 3.29 -2.33
CA THR A 88 -11.58 2.72 -1.15
C THR A 88 -10.61 2.24 -0.07
N ALA A 89 -9.30 2.36 -0.32
CA ALA A 89 -8.26 1.90 0.60
C ALA A 89 -7.96 2.97 1.67
N TYR A 90 -8.91 3.20 2.55
CA TYR A 90 -8.79 4.15 3.67
C TYR A 90 -9.46 3.58 4.94
N PHE A 91 -9.16 4.18 6.06
CA PHE A 91 -9.98 4.07 7.28
C PHE A 91 -10.43 5.46 7.73
N LYS A 92 -11.54 5.52 8.47
CA LYS A 92 -12.01 6.75 9.08
C LYS A 92 -11.49 6.86 10.51
N LEU A 93 -11.13 8.06 10.91
CA LEU A 93 -10.76 8.38 12.28
C LEU A 93 -11.27 9.76 12.65
N GLU A 94 -11.57 9.93 13.94
CA GLU A 94 -11.90 11.23 14.52
C GLU A 94 -10.63 11.84 15.13
N LEU A 95 -10.46 13.14 14.90
CA LEU A 95 -9.33 13.91 15.42
C LEU A 95 -9.84 15.19 16.07
N ASP A 96 -9.25 15.54 17.20
CA ASP A 96 -9.36 16.87 17.74
C ASP A 96 -8.59 17.86 16.86
N GLU A 97 -9.09 19.08 16.74
CA GLU A 97 -8.50 20.13 15.89
C GLU A 97 -6.99 20.32 16.14
N SER A 98 -6.57 20.26 17.38
CA SER A 98 -5.16 20.39 17.80
C SER A 98 -4.26 19.26 17.27
N ALA A 99 -4.81 18.06 17.04
CA ALA A 99 -4.08 16.87 16.60
C ALA A 99 -4.00 16.74 15.07
N VAL A 100 -4.84 17.47 14.32
CA VAL A 100 -4.99 17.32 12.86
C VAL A 100 -3.67 17.51 12.13
N ASN A 101 -2.96 18.59 12.38
CA ASN A 101 -1.72 18.93 11.66
C ASN A 101 -0.62 17.89 11.91
N ASP A 102 -0.47 17.45 13.14
CA ASP A 102 0.51 16.43 13.51
C ASP A 102 0.19 15.08 12.87
N PHE A 103 -1.10 14.70 12.84
CA PHE A 103 -1.53 13.50 12.17
C PHE A 103 -1.25 13.55 10.67
N ILE A 104 -1.68 14.62 9.97
CA ILE A 104 -1.47 14.78 8.51
C ILE A 104 0.03 14.70 8.19
N ARG A 105 0.88 15.37 8.95
CA ARG A 105 2.33 15.37 8.78
C ARG A 105 2.92 13.97 8.95
N THR A 106 2.58 13.30 10.05
CA THR A 106 3.11 11.97 10.40
C THR A 106 2.61 10.91 9.42
N TRP A 107 1.33 11.00 9.02
CA TRP A 107 0.73 10.09 8.06
C TRP A 107 1.35 10.25 6.68
N GLY A 108 1.49 11.49 6.20
CA GLY A 108 2.08 11.83 4.92
C GLY A 108 3.58 11.53 4.80
N ALA A 109 4.31 11.49 5.93
CA ALA A 109 5.73 11.13 5.95
C ALA A 109 6.02 9.69 5.52
N ARG A 110 5.00 8.82 5.47
CA ARG A 110 5.11 7.43 5.02
C ARG A 110 5.29 7.28 3.50
N GLY A 111 4.90 8.31 2.72
CA GLY A 111 5.06 8.31 1.26
C GLY A 111 4.02 9.16 0.53
N VAL A 112 4.21 9.36 -0.76
CA VAL A 112 3.43 10.31 -1.58
C VAL A 112 1.93 10.03 -1.56
N GLY A 113 1.52 8.75 -1.56
CA GLY A 113 0.11 8.34 -1.58
C GLY A 113 -0.54 8.21 -0.21
N TRP A 114 0.19 8.50 0.89
CA TRP A 114 -0.36 8.49 2.24
C TRP A 114 -0.95 9.86 2.54
N ILE A 115 -2.27 9.99 2.40
CA ILE A 115 -2.97 11.26 2.53
C ILE A 115 -4.13 11.14 3.52
N ALA A 116 -4.47 12.26 4.15
CA ALA A 116 -5.65 12.38 4.99
C ALA A 116 -6.56 13.46 4.40
N VAL A 117 -7.83 13.13 4.19
CA VAL A 117 -8.84 14.01 3.60
C VAL A 117 -9.95 14.22 4.61
N LEU A 118 -10.33 15.47 4.84
CA LEU A 118 -11.45 15.81 5.70
C LEU A 118 -12.75 15.21 5.14
N ASP A 119 -13.46 14.45 5.96
CA ASP A 119 -14.75 13.82 5.59
C ASP A 119 -15.94 14.58 6.21
N GLY A 120 -15.69 15.40 7.22
CA GLY A 120 -16.68 16.25 7.87
C GLY A 120 -16.39 16.50 9.34
N SER A 121 -17.34 17.11 10.03
CA SER A 121 -17.30 17.25 11.48
C SER A 121 -17.75 15.97 12.16
N ALA A 122 -17.19 15.66 13.34
CA ALA A 122 -17.68 14.56 14.16
C ALA A 122 -19.08 14.87 14.71
N VAL A 123 -19.88 13.83 14.89
CA VAL A 123 -21.23 13.96 15.48
C VAL A 123 -21.37 13.07 16.72
N ASP A 124 -22.14 13.53 17.69
CA ASP A 124 -22.47 12.75 18.89
C ASP A 124 -23.53 11.66 18.59
N LEU A 125 -23.89 10.89 19.59
CA LEU A 125 -24.92 9.83 19.50
C LEU A 125 -26.32 10.37 19.13
N HIS A 126 -26.54 11.68 19.25
CA HIS A 126 -27.80 12.35 18.90
C HIS A 126 -27.73 13.02 17.52
N GLY A 127 -26.59 12.92 16.81
CA GLY A 127 -26.41 13.54 15.50
C GLY A 127 -25.98 15.01 15.55
N ASN A 128 -25.65 15.56 16.74
CA ASN A 128 -25.19 16.94 16.83
C ASN A 128 -23.68 17.03 16.56
N THR A 129 -23.26 18.08 15.86
CA THR A 129 -21.85 18.34 15.61
C THR A 129 -21.08 18.57 16.92
N VAL A 130 -19.96 17.88 17.07
CA VAL A 130 -19.02 18.07 18.19
C VAL A 130 -18.01 19.17 17.82
N PRO A 131 -18.03 20.34 18.47
CA PRO A 131 -17.10 21.43 18.15
C PRO A 131 -15.64 21.01 18.32
N GLY A 132 -14.76 21.42 17.38
CA GLY A 132 -13.34 21.15 17.42
C GLY A 132 -12.95 19.69 17.14
N ARG A 133 -13.90 18.86 16.68
CA ARG A 133 -13.64 17.45 16.34
C ARG A 133 -14.06 17.12 14.92
N PHE A 134 -13.18 16.49 14.16
CA PHE A 134 -13.31 16.25 12.73
C PHE A 134 -13.11 14.78 12.39
N VAL A 135 -13.84 14.32 11.37
CA VAL A 135 -13.68 13.00 10.77
C VAL A 135 -12.79 13.12 9.53
N TYR A 136 -11.76 12.29 9.48
CA TYR A 136 -10.84 12.21 8.34
C TYR A 136 -10.89 10.81 7.72
N ARG A 137 -10.76 10.76 6.40
CA ARG A 137 -10.40 9.54 5.67
C ARG A 137 -8.88 9.51 5.50
N ALA A 138 -8.23 8.54 6.15
CA ALA A 138 -6.79 8.31 6.03
C ALA A 138 -6.54 7.22 5.00
N TYR A 139 -6.07 7.62 3.83
CA TYR A 139 -5.78 6.74 2.70
C TYR A 139 -4.39 6.14 2.82
N TYR A 140 -4.29 4.85 2.52
CA TYR A 140 -3.01 4.16 2.38
C TYR A 140 -2.38 4.48 1.04
N GLY A 141 -1.05 4.60 1.02
CA GLY A 141 -0.31 4.67 -0.24
C GLY A 141 -0.43 3.36 -1.01
N SER A 142 -0.38 3.42 -2.34
CA SER A 142 -0.53 2.23 -3.18
C SER A 142 0.55 1.16 -2.95
N SER A 143 1.58 1.44 -2.13
CA SER A 143 2.54 0.43 -1.65
C SER A 143 1.90 -0.66 -0.81
N GLU A 144 0.80 -0.34 -0.12
CA GLU A 144 0.05 -1.28 0.73
C GLU A 144 -1.10 -1.98 0.00
N TYR A 145 -1.37 -1.59 -1.24
CA TYR A 145 -2.50 -2.13 -2.01
C TYR A 145 -2.28 -3.61 -2.37
N ASP A 146 -3.33 -4.40 -2.21
CA ASP A 146 -3.41 -5.73 -2.80
C ASP A 146 -3.62 -5.64 -4.33
N SER A 147 -3.66 -6.82 -4.98
CA SER A 147 -3.80 -6.91 -6.44
C SER A 147 -5.13 -6.33 -6.93
N LYS A 148 -6.21 -6.45 -6.16
CA LYS A 148 -7.52 -5.91 -6.51
C LYS A 148 -7.54 -4.40 -6.40
N GLN A 149 -7.11 -3.86 -5.26
CA GLN A 149 -7.02 -2.41 -5.03
C GLN A 149 -6.14 -1.72 -6.08
N MET A 150 -5.05 -2.38 -6.49
CA MET A 150 -4.17 -1.86 -7.53
C MET A 150 -4.80 -1.93 -8.92
N ALA A 151 -5.59 -2.98 -9.22
CA ALA A 151 -6.35 -3.05 -10.48
C ALA A 151 -7.42 -1.96 -10.54
N ASP A 152 -8.11 -1.71 -9.41
CA ASP A 152 -9.11 -0.65 -9.30
C ASP A 152 -8.49 0.75 -9.46
N LEU A 153 -7.30 0.98 -8.90
CA LEU A 153 -6.54 2.23 -9.11
C LEU A 153 -6.17 2.41 -10.59
N LEU A 154 -5.63 1.37 -11.23
CA LEU A 154 -5.27 1.44 -12.64
C LEU A 154 -6.50 1.69 -13.53
N ASP A 155 -7.65 1.10 -13.22
CA ASP A 155 -8.88 1.32 -13.98
C ASP A 155 -9.36 2.77 -13.92
N ARG A 156 -9.30 3.41 -12.74
CA ARG A 156 -9.63 4.82 -12.60
C ARG A 156 -8.71 5.69 -13.43
N VAL A 157 -7.40 5.51 -13.27
CA VAL A 157 -6.40 6.28 -14.04
C VAL A 157 -6.58 6.09 -15.55
N ILE A 158 -6.97 4.89 -16.02
CA ILE A 158 -7.29 4.66 -17.44
C ILE A 158 -8.55 5.41 -17.85
N GLN A 159 -9.59 5.44 -17.00
CA GLN A 159 -10.83 6.17 -17.27
C GLN A 159 -10.56 7.68 -17.38
N ASP A 160 -9.80 8.24 -16.45
CA ASP A 160 -9.45 9.66 -16.43
C ASP A 160 -8.54 10.04 -17.60
N ALA A 161 -7.58 9.17 -17.96
CA ALA A 161 -6.78 9.35 -19.17
C ALA A 161 -7.66 9.42 -20.43
N ARG A 162 -8.64 8.50 -20.57
CA ARG A 162 -9.56 8.49 -21.71
C ARG A 162 -10.48 9.70 -21.73
N ALA A 163 -10.96 10.17 -20.58
CA ALA A 163 -11.77 11.37 -20.47
C ALA A 163 -11.01 12.64 -20.92
N LEU A 164 -9.69 12.60 -20.89
CA LEU A 164 -8.79 13.64 -21.35
C LEU A 164 -8.26 13.42 -22.79
N ASP A 165 -8.83 12.48 -23.53
CA ASP A 165 -8.38 12.08 -24.88
C ASP A 165 -6.92 11.63 -24.92
N ILE A 166 -6.42 11.02 -23.83
CA ILE A 166 -5.09 10.43 -23.77
C ILE A 166 -5.17 8.98 -24.28
N GLU A 167 -4.34 8.66 -25.26
CA GLU A 167 -4.24 7.30 -25.79
C GLU A 167 -3.81 6.31 -24.70
N THR A 168 -4.58 5.24 -24.55
CA THR A 168 -4.34 4.15 -23.59
C THR A 168 -4.10 2.84 -24.33
N MET A 169 -3.49 1.87 -23.64
CA MET A 169 -3.42 0.49 -24.13
C MET A 169 -4.80 -0.06 -24.47
N THR A 170 -4.83 -1.02 -25.40
CA THR A 170 -6.07 -1.73 -25.76
C THR A 170 -6.62 -2.53 -24.57
N PRO A 171 -7.92 -2.83 -24.52
CA PRO A 171 -8.52 -3.66 -23.47
C PRO A 171 -7.82 -5.00 -23.28
N ARG A 172 -7.33 -5.62 -24.38
CA ARG A 172 -6.59 -6.89 -24.34
C ARG A 172 -5.24 -6.75 -23.64
N GLU A 173 -4.49 -5.71 -23.92
CA GLU A 173 -3.20 -5.43 -23.29
C GLU A 173 -3.38 -5.12 -21.79
N ILE A 174 -4.40 -4.33 -21.44
CA ILE A 174 -4.74 -4.04 -20.05
C ILE A 174 -5.11 -5.33 -19.29
N ALA A 175 -5.89 -6.22 -19.92
CA ALA A 175 -6.24 -7.51 -19.33
C ALA A 175 -5.01 -8.38 -19.05
N VAL A 176 -4.04 -8.40 -19.99
CA VAL A 176 -2.75 -9.10 -19.80
C VAL A 176 -1.96 -8.49 -18.64
N LEU A 177 -1.85 -7.16 -18.55
CA LEU A 177 -1.19 -6.50 -17.41
C LEU A 177 -1.81 -6.87 -16.07
N LYS A 178 -3.15 -6.87 -15.98
CA LYS A 178 -3.87 -7.22 -14.76
C LYS A 178 -3.76 -8.71 -14.40
N SER A 179 -3.71 -9.59 -15.40
CA SER A 179 -3.55 -11.04 -15.14
C SER A 179 -2.23 -11.37 -14.47
N MET A 180 -1.19 -10.56 -14.67
CA MET A 180 0.10 -10.71 -13.99
C MET A 180 0.01 -10.42 -12.47
N TRP A 181 -1.06 -9.75 -12.01
CA TRP A 181 -1.33 -9.53 -10.57
C TRP A 181 -2.17 -10.65 -9.94
N LYS A 182 -2.98 -11.36 -10.75
CA LYS A 182 -3.88 -12.43 -10.29
C LYS A 182 -3.19 -13.78 -10.09
N GLY A 183 -1.95 -13.91 -10.50
CA GLY A 183 -1.21 -15.18 -10.45
C GLY A 183 -0.57 -15.44 -9.07
N VAL A 184 -1.39 -15.55 -8.01
CA VAL A 184 -1.08 -16.18 -6.71
C VAL A 184 -2.38 -16.67 -6.10
#